data_3bf7e5128df2b32c5aa2e5fd5df1f19d
#
_entry.id   3bf7e5128df2b32c5aa2e5fd5df1f19d
#
_cell.length_a   1.000
_cell.length_b   1.000
_cell.length_c   1.000
_cell.angle_alpha   90.00
_cell.angle_beta   90.00
_cell.angle_gamma   90.00
#
_symmetry.space_group_name_H-M   'P 1'
#
loop_
_entity.id
_entity.type
_entity.pdbx_description
1 polymer ?
#
loop_
_entity_poly.entity_id
_entity_poly.type
_entity_poly.pdbx_seq_one_letter_code
_entity_poly.pdbx_strand_id
1 'polypeptide(L)'
;MSTRILSRLQPPDTSYWAIIKLSLPVWISNVAIVGGATLDTLMTGHLGSTDLAAVAIGLAVSVSVFVALVGVMQGLSPIAGHHYGAGHHKRIGFELHQTIWLAILLAIIGIGLMCYTPMWMTLTNSTGRVAEIATNFLLINAIGLPAAMAGRAYMAMNAAVSRPKVAMWIALSMLAVKAVTNYIFIFGWAFIPSFGGAGCAISSTINAFLSLFLYWVIWHYDSFYAKMRQKRISMPNRKALTNLLKLGIPIGLSAFFEVTSFTFMTIFISRLGAVVSAHQIVANLTSLFYMAPLAIGVTSSVLVSQSLGANSPETARMATYKCLKFCICLAVFVSALLYFCKYFFVGLYTSDLDVIKVSTYLIGFASIYHVFDAVNCVGSFSMRGYRITFLPMIIYGVFLWGLGLGLGSILTFTDYLSPAPMGAAGYWTAITIGLTLSGIIVGLCAVYVARAFAHGHKVWLR
;
A
#
# COMPACT_ATOMS: atom_id res chain seq x y z
N MET A 1 28.14 20.23 27.67
CA MET A 1 26.65 20.26 27.52
C MET A 1 26.12 19.11 26.67
N SER A 2 26.97 18.39 25.95
CA SER A 2 26.58 17.30 25.00
C SER A 2 26.27 15.94 25.67
N THR A 3 26.93 15.56 26.74
CA THR A 3 26.79 14.25 27.40
C THR A 3 25.50 14.06 28.20
N ARG A 4 24.89 15.11 28.73
CA ARG A 4 23.61 15.05 29.48
C ARG A 4 22.36 14.89 28.60
N ILE A 5 22.41 15.17 27.30
CA ILE A 5 21.30 15.01 26.37
C ILE A 5 21.22 13.57 25.85
N LEU A 6 22.38 12.92 25.68
CA LEU A 6 22.47 11.55 25.19
C LEU A 6 21.90 10.48 26.15
N SER A 7 21.90 10.79 27.48
CA SER A 7 21.38 9.87 28.51
C SER A 7 19.85 9.78 28.60
N ARG A 8 19.09 10.53 27.77
CA ARG A 8 17.61 10.54 27.76
C ARG A 8 16.97 9.92 26.50
N LEU A 9 17.77 9.54 25.51
CA LEU A 9 17.26 8.91 24.29
C LEU A 9 17.19 7.40 24.52
N GLN A 10 16.03 6.90 24.90
CA GLN A 10 15.80 5.47 24.98
C GLN A 10 15.44 4.93 23.59
N PRO A 11 16.13 3.91 23.09
CA PRO A 11 15.75 3.25 21.85
C PRO A 11 14.35 2.63 22.01
N PRO A 12 13.59 2.46 20.93
CA PRO A 12 12.26 1.86 20.98
C PRO A 12 12.35 0.41 21.45
N ASP A 13 11.28 -0.06 22.11
CA ASP A 13 11.13 -1.48 22.41
C ASP A 13 10.96 -2.28 21.11
N THR A 14 11.81 -3.28 20.93
CA THR A 14 11.81 -4.19 19.77
C THR A 14 11.36 -5.60 20.14
N SER A 15 10.66 -5.78 21.26
CA SER A 15 10.06 -7.06 21.64
C SER A 15 8.98 -7.48 20.59
N TYR A 16 8.71 -8.78 20.50
CA TYR A 16 7.64 -9.27 19.63
C TYR A 16 6.28 -8.68 20.02
N TRP A 17 6.07 -8.44 21.31
CA TRP A 17 4.84 -7.77 21.77
C TRP A 17 4.73 -6.33 21.27
N ALA A 18 5.83 -5.57 21.28
CA ALA A 18 5.87 -4.22 20.73
C ALA A 18 5.60 -4.22 19.20
N ILE A 19 6.16 -5.20 18.47
CA ILE A 19 5.90 -5.38 17.03
C ILE A 19 4.42 -5.64 16.80
N ILE A 20 3.79 -6.58 17.53
CA ILE A 20 2.35 -6.88 17.41
C ILE A 20 1.51 -5.65 17.75
N LYS A 21 1.81 -4.96 18.85
CA LYS A 21 1.09 -3.77 19.34
C LYS A 21 1.11 -2.62 18.33
N LEU A 22 2.16 -2.50 17.52
CA LEU A 22 2.29 -1.50 16.47
C LEU A 22 1.70 -1.98 15.13
N SER A 23 1.92 -3.24 14.74
CA SER A 23 1.48 -3.76 13.45
C SER A 23 -0.02 -4.06 13.40
N LEU A 24 -0.62 -4.53 14.49
CA LEU A 24 -2.05 -4.86 14.52
C LEU A 24 -2.96 -3.66 14.18
N PRO A 25 -2.78 -2.45 14.76
CA PRO A 25 -3.57 -1.29 14.35
C PRO A 25 -3.33 -0.87 12.89
N VAL A 26 -2.11 -1.04 12.36
CA VAL A 26 -1.82 -0.78 10.94
C VAL A 26 -2.57 -1.78 10.05
N TRP A 27 -2.54 -3.06 10.42
CA TRP A 27 -3.28 -4.09 9.70
C TRP A 27 -4.78 -3.82 9.67
N ILE A 28 -5.39 -3.52 10.83
CA ILE A 28 -6.82 -3.17 10.93
C ILE A 28 -7.14 -1.95 10.06
N SER A 29 -6.28 -0.91 10.06
CA SER A 29 -6.46 0.27 9.21
C SER A 29 -6.49 -0.09 7.73
N ASN A 30 -5.54 -0.94 7.28
CA ASN A 30 -5.45 -1.35 5.88
C ASN A 30 -6.66 -2.20 5.48
N VAL A 31 -7.09 -3.14 6.32
CA VAL A 31 -8.29 -3.95 6.09
C VAL A 31 -9.54 -3.05 6.01
N ALA A 32 -9.67 -2.05 6.87
CA ALA A 32 -10.79 -1.11 6.83
C ALA A 32 -10.81 -0.28 5.53
N ILE A 33 -9.63 0.14 5.04
CA ILE A 33 -9.51 0.88 3.78
C ILE A 33 -9.93 0.00 2.59
N VAL A 34 -9.46 -1.24 2.54
CA VAL A 34 -9.87 -2.23 1.51
C VAL A 34 -11.37 -2.53 1.62
N GLY A 35 -11.88 -2.68 2.84
CA GLY A 35 -13.31 -2.85 3.10
C GLY A 35 -14.18 -1.74 2.51
N GLY A 36 -13.68 -0.49 2.51
CA GLY A 36 -14.35 0.64 1.87
C GLY A 36 -14.51 0.48 0.35
N ALA A 37 -13.47 -0.01 -0.34
CA ALA A 37 -13.55 -0.33 -1.78
C ALA A 37 -14.47 -1.53 -2.06
N THR A 38 -14.47 -2.52 -1.16
CA THR A 38 -15.39 -3.66 -1.26
C THR A 38 -16.85 -3.21 -1.12
N LEU A 39 -17.15 -2.26 -0.20
CA LEU A 39 -18.49 -1.68 -0.07
C LEU A 39 -18.92 -0.98 -1.37
N ASP A 40 -18.04 -0.23 -2.02
CA ASP A 40 -18.35 0.41 -3.31
C ASP A 40 -18.79 -0.63 -4.34
N THR A 41 -18.03 -1.70 -4.48
CA THR A 41 -18.33 -2.78 -5.43
C THR A 41 -19.61 -3.53 -5.09
N LEU A 42 -19.83 -3.88 -3.82
CA LEU A 42 -21.04 -4.59 -3.37
C LEU A 42 -22.29 -3.76 -3.59
N MET A 43 -22.26 -2.49 -3.20
CA MET A 43 -23.45 -1.63 -3.28
C MET A 43 -23.77 -1.23 -4.72
N THR A 44 -22.75 -0.99 -5.56
CA THR A 44 -23.00 -0.72 -7.00
C THR A 44 -23.42 -1.96 -7.79
N GLY A 45 -23.01 -3.14 -7.34
CA GLY A 45 -23.48 -4.40 -7.92
C GLY A 45 -25.01 -4.58 -7.86
N HIS A 46 -25.67 -3.99 -6.85
CA HIS A 46 -27.13 -4.01 -6.72
C HIS A 46 -27.86 -3.04 -7.67
N LEU A 47 -27.14 -2.08 -8.30
CA LEU A 47 -27.72 -1.18 -9.32
C LEU A 47 -27.78 -1.83 -10.70
N GLY A 48 -26.87 -2.76 -10.99
CA GLY A 48 -26.77 -3.45 -12.26
C GLY A 48 -25.34 -3.45 -12.82
N SER A 49 -25.16 -4.20 -13.91
CA SER A 49 -23.86 -4.46 -14.53
C SER A 49 -23.21 -3.21 -15.11
N THR A 50 -23.98 -2.26 -15.62
CA THR A 50 -23.48 -1.00 -16.20
C THR A 50 -22.80 -0.12 -15.16
N ASP A 51 -23.45 0.11 -14.03
CA ASP A 51 -22.90 0.91 -12.93
C ASP A 51 -21.69 0.21 -12.30
N LEU A 52 -21.78 -1.10 -12.09
CA LEU A 52 -20.67 -1.91 -11.57
C LEU A 52 -19.43 -1.83 -12.46
N ALA A 53 -19.59 -1.99 -13.78
CA ALA A 53 -18.50 -1.88 -14.74
C ALA A 53 -17.87 -0.47 -14.73
N ALA A 54 -18.69 0.58 -14.70
CA ALA A 54 -18.23 1.95 -14.67
C ALA A 54 -17.43 2.26 -13.41
N VAL A 55 -17.93 1.84 -12.24
CA VAL A 55 -17.24 2.01 -10.95
C VAL A 55 -15.95 1.20 -10.90
N ALA A 56 -15.93 -0.02 -11.44
CA ALA A 56 -14.71 -0.83 -11.51
C ALA A 56 -13.61 -0.11 -12.33
N ILE A 57 -13.96 0.49 -13.47
CA ILE A 57 -13.04 1.29 -14.28
C ILE A 57 -12.57 2.53 -13.51
N GLY A 58 -13.49 3.28 -12.92
CA GLY A 58 -13.19 4.47 -12.14
C GLY A 58 -12.26 4.18 -10.95
N LEU A 59 -12.50 3.09 -10.23
CA LEU A 59 -11.64 2.62 -9.13
C LEU A 59 -10.26 2.21 -9.64
N ALA A 60 -10.18 1.43 -10.72
CA ALA A 60 -8.90 0.98 -11.25
C ALA A 60 -7.98 2.16 -11.63
N VAL A 61 -8.53 3.16 -12.32
CA VAL A 61 -7.80 4.38 -12.68
C VAL A 61 -7.41 5.18 -11.43
N SER A 62 -8.38 5.45 -10.54
CA SER A 62 -8.15 6.23 -9.33
C SER A 62 -7.10 5.61 -8.42
N VAL A 63 -7.16 4.29 -8.19
CA VAL A 63 -6.20 3.55 -7.36
C VAL A 63 -4.82 3.58 -8.00
N SER A 64 -4.70 3.40 -9.32
CA SER A 64 -3.41 3.41 -10.01
C SER A 64 -2.71 4.77 -9.87
N VAL A 65 -3.43 5.86 -10.11
CA VAL A 65 -2.92 7.23 -9.92
C VAL A 65 -2.55 7.47 -8.45
N PHE A 66 -3.45 7.11 -7.53
CA PHE A 66 -3.27 7.36 -6.10
C PHE A 66 -2.08 6.61 -5.51
N VAL A 67 -1.91 5.30 -5.79
CA VAL A 67 -0.84 4.49 -5.24
C VAL A 67 0.53 5.01 -5.68
N ALA A 68 0.69 5.39 -6.95
CA ALA A 68 1.92 5.96 -7.46
C ALA A 68 2.31 7.25 -6.70
N LEU A 69 1.34 8.15 -6.50
CA LEU A 69 1.58 9.44 -5.83
C LEU A 69 1.79 9.29 -4.32
N VAL A 70 0.99 8.46 -3.65
CA VAL A 70 1.11 8.18 -2.20
C VAL A 70 2.43 7.51 -1.88
N GLY A 71 2.93 6.63 -2.74
CA GLY A 71 4.23 6.00 -2.58
C GLY A 71 5.35 7.04 -2.39
N VAL A 72 5.32 8.14 -3.16
CA VAL A 72 6.29 9.24 -3.04
C VAL A 72 6.21 9.91 -1.66
N MET A 73 5.03 10.05 -1.08
CA MET A 73 4.85 10.67 0.25
C MET A 73 5.31 9.76 1.40
N GLN A 74 5.43 8.47 1.16
CA GLN A 74 5.90 7.50 2.17
C GLN A 74 7.34 7.76 2.65
N GLY A 75 8.11 8.60 1.95
CA GLY A 75 9.40 9.12 2.40
C GLY A 75 9.35 9.86 3.75
N LEU A 76 8.17 10.38 4.15
CA LEU A 76 7.98 11.01 5.47
C LEU A 76 8.22 10.04 6.63
N SER A 77 7.76 8.79 6.52
CA SER A 77 7.80 7.83 7.62
C SER A 77 9.22 7.60 8.18
N PRO A 78 10.24 7.25 7.38
CA PRO A 78 11.60 7.09 7.90
C PRO A 78 12.24 8.41 8.36
N ILE A 79 11.89 9.55 7.77
CA ILE A 79 12.42 10.87 8.19
C ILE A 79 11.84 11.25 9.55
N ALA A 80 10.52 11.21 9.69
CA ALA A 80 9.83 11.54 10.95
C ALA A 80 10.17 10.56 12.06
N GLY A 81 10.27 9.25 11.76
CA GLY A 81 10.70 8.24 12.72
C GLY A 81 12.11 8.50 13.27
N HIS A 82 13.06 8.87 12.41
CA HIS A 82 14.41 9.25 12.82
C HIS A 82 14.40 10.48 13.73
N HIS A 83 13.65 11.53 13.38
CA HIS A 83 13.52 12.71 14.23
C HIS A 83 12.84 12.41 15.57
N TYR A 84 11.87 11.48 15.57
CA TYR A 84 11.22 11.05 16.80
C TYR A 84 12.19 10.32 17.74
N GLY A 85 12.96 9.35 17.22
CA GLY A 85 14.00 8.68 17.97
C GLY A 85 15.11 9.60 18.48
N ALA A 86 15.46 10.63 17.70
CA ALA A 86 16.43 11.66 18.07
C ALA A 86 15.89 12.72 19.05
N GLY A 87 14.61 12.64 19.46
CA GLY A 87 13.99 13.65 20.33
C GLY A 87 13.74 15.01 19.67
N HIS A 88 13.92 15.13 18.36
CA HIS A 88 13.76 16.38 17.61
C HIS A 88 12.30 16.63 17.24
N HIS A 89 11.40 16.70 18.23
CA HIS A 89 9.96 16.74 18.04
C HIS A 89 9.49 17.88 17.11
N LYS A 90 10.03 19.09 17.24
CA LYS A 90 9.66 20.23 16.36
C LYS A 90 9.98 19.97 14.88
N ARG A 91 11.01 19.18 14.59
CA ARG A 91 11.35 18.81 13.21
C ARG A 91 10.27 17.93 12.57
N ILE A 92 9.56 17.09 13.34
CA ILE A 92 8.47 16.24 12.85
C ILE A 92 7.35 17.12 12.28
N GLY A 93 6.93 18.17 13.01
CA GLY A 93 5.93 19.10 12.52
C GLY A 93 6.38 19.86 11.26
N PHE A 94 7.68 20.23 11.19
CA PHE A 94 8.25 20.83 9.99
C PHE A 94 8.16 19.87 8.79
N GLU A 95 8.60 18.62 8.94
CA GLU A 95 8.57 17.61 7.87
C GLU A 95 7.14 17.26 7.45
N LEU A 96 6.19 17.26 8.39
CA LEU A 96 4.76 17.09 8.08
C LEU A 96 4.26 18.24 7.18
N HIS A 97 4.58 19.50 7.50
CA HIS A 97 4.20 20.63 6.65
C HIS A 97 4.83 20.53 5.26
N GLN A 98 6.11 20.12 5.15
CA GLN A 98 6.76 19.91 3.86
C GLN A 98 6.08 18.79 3.06
N THR A 99 5.66 17.71 3.73
CA THR A 99 4.93 16.62 3.08
C THR A 99 3.53 17.04 2.65
N ILE A 100 2.87 17.94 3.39
CA ILE A 100 1.57 18.51 2.96
C ILE A 100 1.76 19.39 1.70
N TRP A 101 2.83 20.20 1.61
CA TRP A 101 3.15 20.95 0.39
C TRP A 101 3.40 20.00 -0.79
N LEU A 102 4.14 18.92 -0.54
CA LEU A 102 4.35 17.87 -1.55
C LEU A 102 3.03 17.20 -1.96
N ALA A 103 2.14 16.93 -0.99
CA ALA A 103 0.81 16.38 -1.24
C ALA A 103 -0.03 17.25 -2.17
N ILE A 104 0.00 18.58 -1.95
CA ILE A 104 -0.71 19.54 -2.81
C ILE A 104 -0.15 19.51 -4.23
N LEU A 105 1.18 19.53 -4.38
CA LEU A 105 1.83 19.46 -5.69
C LEU A 105 1.48 18.16 -6.43
N LEU A 106 1.58 17.02 -5.76
CA LEU A 106 1.26 15.72 -6.33
C LEU A 106 -0.25 15.58 -6.61
N ALA A 107 -1.11 16.17 -5.78
CA ALA A 107 -2.55 16.21 -6.03
C ALA A 107 -2.89 16.98 -7.30
N ILE A 108 -2.22 18.10 -7.58
CA ILE A 108 -2.42 18.85 -8.84
C ILE A 108 -2.09 17.95 -10.06
N ILE A 109 -0.98 17.20 -10.00
CA ILE A 109 -0.61 16.25 -11.05
C ILE A 109 -1.67 15.15 -11.16
N GLY A 110 -2.10 14.57 -10.04
CA GLY A 110 -3.12 13.53 -10.01
C GLY A 110 -4.48 13.99 -10.53
N ILE A 111 -4.90 15.21 -10.17
CA ILE A 111 -6.12 15.84 -10.71
C ILE A 111 -6.02 15.96 -12.23
N GLY A 112 -4.90 16.47 -12.74
CA GLY A 112 -4.68 16.58 -14.19
C GLY A 112 -4.80 15.22 -14.90
N LEU A 113 -4.18 14.18 -14.33
CA LEU A 113 -4.27 12.82 -14.87
C LEU A 113 -5.70 12.25 -14.80
N MET A 114 -6.43 12.45 -13.69
CA MET A 114 -7.79 11.94 -13.55
C MET A 114 -8.79 12.72 -14.40
N CYS A 115 -8.62 14.03 -14.55
CA CYS A 115 -9.49 14.87 -15.38
C CYS A 115 -9.28 14.66 -16.88
N TYR A 116 -8.15 14.10 -17.32
CA TYR A 116 -7.95 13.74 -18.71
C TYR A 116 -8.66 12.41 -19.06
N THR A 117 -9.97 12.42 -18.86
CA THR A 117 -10.84 11.24 -19.01
C THR A 117 -10.88 10.62 -20.41
N PRO A 118 -10.72 11.37 -21.55
CA PRO A 118 -10.72 10.75 -22.88
C PRO A 118 -9.63 9.69 -23.05
N MET A 119 -8.44 9.92 -22.46
CA MET A 119 -7.34 8.93 -22.47
C MET A 119 -7.77 7.62 -21.80
N TRP A 120 -8.38 7.72 -20.62
CA TRP A 120 -8.79 6.54 -19.85
C TRP A 120 -9.93 5.78 -20.53
N MET A 121 -10.93 6.49 -21.07
CA MET A 121 -12.04 5.86 -21.79
C MET A 121 -11.58 5.15 -23.05
N THR A 122 -10.61 5.73 -23.78
CA THR A 122 -9.98 5.07 -24.93
C THR A 122 -9.18 3.84 -24.53
N LEU A 123 -8.36 3.93 -23.46
CA LEU A 123 -7.56 2.79 -22.96
C LEU A 123 -8.42 1.62 -22.48
N THR A 124 -9.59 1.90 -21.93
CA THR A 124 -10.51 0.87 -21.40
C THR A 124 -11.57 0.45 -22.42
N ASN A 125 -11.55 1.00 -23.65
CA ASN A 125 -12.57 0.81 -24.67
C ASN A 125 -13.99 1.03 -24.16
N SER A 126 -14.15 2.00 -23.26
CA SER A 126 -15.44 2.29 -22.62
C SER A 126 -16.23 3.29 -23.44
N THR A 127 -17.50 2.98 -23.70
CA THR A 127 -18.41 3.81 -24.51
C THR A 127 -19.77 3.95 -23.84
N GLY A 128 -20.56 4.91 -24.33
CA GLY A 128 -21.94 5.10 -23.89
C GLY A 128 -22.08 5.41 -22.40
N ARG A 129 -23.06 4.81 -21.75
CA ARG A 129 -23.41 5.06 -20.34
C ARG A 129 -22.29 4.69 -19.37
N VAL A 130 -21.52 3.63 -19.65
CA VAL A 130 -20.38 3.21 -18.82
C VAL A 130 -19.31 4.29 -18.80
N ALA A 131 -18.95 4.84 -19.96
CA ALA A 131 -17.96 5.91 -20.06
C ALA A 131 -18.42 7.20 -19.35
N GLU A 132 -19.71 7.55 -19.45
CA GLU A 132 -20.29 8.71 -18.77
C GLU A 132 -20.18 8.57 -17.23
N ILE A 133 -20.61 7.44 -16.67
CA ILE A 133 -20.57 7.21 -15.22
C ILE A 133 -19.11 7.15 -14.74
N ALA A 134 -18.21 6.48 -15.46
CA ALA A 134 -16.80 6.38 -15.12
C ALA A 134 -16.11 7.77 -15.18
N THR A 135 -16.45 8.60 -16.16
CA THR A 135 -15.97 9.98 -16.26
C THR A 135 -16.41 10.80 -15.05
N ASN A 136 -17.70 10.78 -14.71
CA ASN A 136 -18.22 11.48 -13.54
C ASN A 136 -17.57 11.00 -12.25
N PHE A 137 -17.36 9.67 -12.11
CA PHE A 137 -16.65 9.08 -10.98
C PHE A 137 -15.24 9.66 -10.84
N LEU A 138 -14.46 9.72 -11.94
CA LEU A 138 -13.09 10.24 -11.92
C LEU A 138 -13.04 11.74 -11.58
N LEU A 139 -13.93 12.55 -12.16
CA LEU A 139 -14.00 13.99 -11.92
C LEU A 139 -14.35 14.30 -10.45
N ILE A 140 -15.32 13.59 -9.88
CA ILE A 140 -15.71 13.75 -8.48
C ILE A 140 -14.59 13.30 -7.54
N ASN A 141 -13.97 12.15 -7.83
CA ASN A 141 -12.89 11.61 -7.02
C ASN A 141 -11.62 12.49 -7.06
N ALA A 142 -11.38 13.19 -8.19
CA ALA A 142 -10.31 14.17 -8.32
C ALA A 142 -10.45 15.34 -7.32
N ILE A 143 -11.68 15.76 -6.97
CA ILE A 143 -11.93 16.79 -5.94
C ILE A 143 -11.45 16.31 -4.56
N GLY A 144 -11.64 15.03 -4.24
CA GLY A 144 -11.22 14.43 -2.97
C GLY A 144 -9.70 14.16 -2.87
N LEU A 145 -8.99 14.15 -3.98
CA LEU A 145 -7.59 13.73 -4.04
C LEU A 145 -6.66 14.56 -3.14
N PRO A 146 -6.72 15.90 -3.07
CA PRO A 146 -5.87 16.68 -2.16
C PRO A 146 -6.08 16.33 -0.70
N ALA A 147 -7.34 16.14 -0.28
CA ALA A 147 -7.67 15.75 1.08
C ALA A 147 -7.19 14.33 1.40
N ALA A 148 -7.35 13.38 0.48
CA ALA A 148 -6.86 12.02 0.61
C ALA A 148 -5.33 11.99 0.74
N MET A 149 -4.61 12.75 -0.08
CA MET A 149 -3.14 12.86 -0.04
C MET A 149 -2.67 13.46 1.29
N ALA A 150 -3.25 14.57 1.74
CA ALA A 150 -2.91 15.19 3.02
C ALA A 150 -3.21 14.25 4.20
N GLY A 151 -4.33 13.53 4.18
CA GLY A 151 -4.66 12.50 5.17
C GLY A 151 -3.61 11.40 5.26
N ARG A 152 -3.03 10.98 4.12
CA ARG A 152 -1.92 10.01 4.09
C ARG A 152 -0.64 10.54 4.72
N ALA A 153 -0.35 11.84 4.62
CA ALA A 153 0.78 12.45 5.34
C ALA A 153 0.62 12.33 6.86
N TYR A 154 -0.58 12.62 7.38
CA TYR A 154 -0.88 12.43 8.79
C TYR A 154 -0.82 10.96 9.22
N MET A 155 -1.34 10.04 8.39
CA MET A 155 -1.27 8.60 8.66
C MET A 155 0.19 8.12 8.78
N ALA A 156 1.05 8.51 7.82
CA ALA A 156 2.48 8.17 7.82
C ALA A 156 3.19 8.77 9.04
N MET A 157 2.89 10.02 9.41
CA MET A 157 3.43 10.67 10.60
C MET A 157 2.99 9.95 11.88
N ASN A 158 1.70 9.57 12.02
CA ASN A 158 1.21 8.84 13.19
C ASN A 158 1.89 7.49 13.34
N ALA A 159 2.12 6.76 12.25
CA ALA A 159 2.90 5.52 12.27
C ALA A 159 4.34 5.81 12.74
N ALA A 160 4.99 6.85 12.18
CA ALA A 160 6.36 7.22 12.49
C ALA A 160 6.61 7.58 13.96
N VAL A 161 5.61 8.11 14.65
CA VAL A 161 5.67 8.44 16.09
C VAL A 161 5.07 7.35 16.99
N SER A 162 4.95 6.13 16.48
CA SER A 162 4.43 4.95 17.22
C SER A 162 2.99 5.11 17.74
N ARG A 163 2.14 5.86 17.01
CA ARG A 163 0.71 6.02 17.32
C ARG A 163 -0.23 5.52 16.19
N PRO A 164 -0.05 4.31 15.67
CA PRO A 164 -0.88 3.78 14.58
C PRO A 164 -2.36 3.61 14.98
N LYS A 165 -2.68 3.54 16.25
CA LYS A 165 -4.07 3.45 16.75
C LYS A 165 -4.93 4.63 16.31
N VAL A 166 -4.35 5.83 16.16
CA VAL A 166 -5.08 7.01 15.65
C VAL A 166 -5.59 6.75 14.25
N ALA A 167 -4.71 6.27 13.36
CA ALA A 167 -5.08 5.92 12.00
C ALA A 167 -6.12 4.78 11.95
N MET A 168 -6.00 3.80 12.84
CA MET A 168 -6.95 2.68 12.95
C MET A 168 -8.36 3.17 13.29
N TRP A 169 -8.50 3.99 14.32
CA TRP A 169 -9.83 4.48 14.72
C TRP A 169 -10.44 5.38 13.66
N ILE A 170 -9.66 6.24 13.02
CA ILE A 170 -10.14 7.05 11.89
C ILE A 170 -10.58 6.14 10.75
N ALA A 171 -9.79 5.13 10.35
CA ALA A 171 -10.14 4.23 9.26
C ALA A 171 -11.43 3.43 9.53
N LEU A 172 -11.61 2.92 10.76
CA LEU A 172 -12.83 2.22 11.17
C LEU A 172 -14.06 3.15 11.18
N SER A 173 -13.90 4.37 11.70
CA SER A 173 -14.99 5.37 11.67
C SER A 173 -15.36 5.74 10.23
N MET A 174 -14.36 5.90 9.37
CA MET A 174 -14.58 6.22 7.96
C MET A 174 -15.23 5.07 7.18
N LEU A 175 -14.96 3.82 7.54
CA LEU A 175 -15.64 2.66 6.96
C LEU A 175 -17.15 2.69 7.30
N ALA A 176 -17.51 2.99 8.54
CA ALA A 176 -18.89 3.13 8.95
C ALA A 176 -19.60 4.32 8.26
N VAL A 177 -18.93 5.47 8.21
CA VAL A 177 -19.45 6.66 7.50
C VAL A 177 -19.63 6.36 6.02
N LYS A 178 -18.67 5.64 5.41
CA LYS A 178 -18.74 5.27 3.99
C LYS A 178 -19.95 4.38 3.68
N ALA A 179 -20.27 3.43 4.53
CA ALA A 179 -21.47 2.60 4.35
C ALA A 179 -22.75 3.44 4.28
N VAL A 180 -22.87 4.43 5.20
CA VAL A 180 -24.02 5.33 5.24
C VAL A 180 -24.03 6.28 4.04
N THR A 181 -22.91 6.93 3.75
CA THR A 181 -22.83 7.88 2.62
C THR A 181 -23.00 7.19 1.28
N ASN A 182 -22.45 5.98 1.11
CA ASN A 182 -22.70 5.16 -0.08
C ASN A 182 -24.20 4.89 -0.26
N TYR A 183 -24.89 4.46 0.81
CA TYR A 183 -26.32 4.21 0.73
C TYR A 183 -27.09 5.46 0.27
N ILE A 184 -26.80 6.62 0.89
CA ILE A 184 -27.45 7.89 0.57
C ILE A 184 -27.21 8.31 -0.90
N PHE A 185 -25.97 8.28 -1.36
CA PHE A 185 -25.61 8.82 -2.68
C PHE A 185 -25.79 7.82 -3.84
N ILE A 186 -25.70 6.52 -3.57
CA ILE A 186 -25.93 5.50 -4.60
C ILE A 186 -27.43 5.33 -4.87
N PHE A 187 -28.21 5.13 -3.81
CA PHE A 187 -29.64 4.79 -3.95
C PHE A 187 -30.57 6.01 -3.84
N GLY A 188 -30.06 7.11 -3.30
CA GLY A 188 -30.86 8.28 -2.97
C GLY A 188 -31.54 8.14 -1.59
N TRP A 189 -31.76 9.26 -0.91
CA TRP A 189 -32.46 9.28 0.36
C TRP A 189 -33.08 10.66 0.65
N ALA A 190 -34.35 10.69 0.99
CA ALA A 190 -35.12 11.88 1.23
C ALA A 190 -35.05 12.89 0.06
N PHE A 191 -34.38 14.01 0.22
CA PHE A 191 -34.24 15.05 -0.81
C PHE A 191 -33.00 14.89 -1.70
N ILE A 192 -32.18 13.85 -1.45
CA ILE A 192 -30.96 13.59 -2.22
C ILE A 192 -31.29 12.60 -3.33
N PRO A 193 -31.11 12.97 -4.61
CA PRO A 193 -31.37 12.08 -5.71
C PRO A 193 -30.32 10.93 -5.75
N SER A 194 -30.68 9.83 -6.37
CA SER A 194 -29.75 8.75 -6.67
C SER A 194 -28.74 9.20 -7.75
N PHE A 195 -27.45 9.07 -7.44
CA PHE A 195 -26.35 9.31 -8.36
C PHE A 195 -25.81 8.02 -8.99
N GLY A 196 -26.40 6.87 -8.64
CA GLY A 196 -25.93 5.58 -9.14
C GLY A 196 -24.48 5.30 -8.79
N GLY A 197 -23.71 4.72 -9.73
CA GLY A 197 -22.30 4.40 -9.52
C GLY A 197 -21.42 5.63 -9.20
N ALA A 198 -21.74 6.82 -9.71
CA ALA A 198 -21.01 8.05 -9.37
C ALA A 198 -21.17 8.46 -7.90
N GLY A 199 -22.23 7.99 -7.21
CA GLY A 199 -22.46 8.21 -5.78
C GLY A 199 -21.33 7.67 -4.89
N CYS A 200 -20.64 6.60 -5.31
CA CYS A 200 -19.45 6.09 -4.62
C CYS A 200 -18.31 7.11 -4.58
N ALA A 201 -18.11 7.87 -5.66
CA ALA A 201 -17.07 8.89 -5.71
C ALA A 201 -17.41 10.08 -4.80
N ILE A 202 -18.69 10.47 -4.71
CA ILE A 202 -19.16 11.50 -3.77
C ILE A 202 -18.86 11.04 -2.34
N SER A 203 -19.25 9.83 -1.99
CA SER A 203 -18.97 9.23 -0.68
C SER A 203 -17.48 9.17 -0.38
N SER A 204 -16.65 8.74 -1.32
CA SER A 204 -15.19 8.69 -1.17
C SER A 204 -14.58 10.07 -0.95
N THR A 205 -15.06 11.08 -1.67
CA THR A 205 -14.64 12.48 -1.54
C THR A 205 -15.00 13.02 -0.15
N ILE A 206 -16.23 12.82 0.32
CA ILE A 206 -16.65 13.22 1.67
C ILE A 206 -15.78 12.55 2.73
N ASN A 207 -15.54 11.22 2.60
CA ASN A 207 -14.68 10.48 3.50
C ASN A 207 -13.25 11.01 3.53
N ALA A 208 -12.69 11.43 2.38
CA ALA A 208 -11.35 12.00 2.30
C ALA A 208 -11.27 13.32 3.09
N PHE A 209 -12.22 14.23 2.91
CA PHE A 209 -12.26 15.49 3.66
C PHE A 209 -12.53 15.28 5.15
N LEU A 210 -13.44 14.38 5.51
CA LEU A 210 -13.77 14.10 6.91
C LEU A 210 -12.58 13.42 7.62
N SER A 211 -11.90 12.48 6.98
CA SER A 211 -10.70 11.86 7.54
C SER A 211 -9.58 12.88 7.76
N LEU A 212 -9.35 13.78 6.79
CA LEU A 212 -8.39 14.87 6.92
C LEU A 212 -8.76 15.79 8.09
N PHE A 213 -10.04 16.16 8.20
CA PHE A 213 -10.55 16.99 9.31
C PHE A 213 -10.30 16.32 10.66
N LEU A 214 -10.59 15.01 10.80
CA LEU A 214 -10.33 14.27 12.04
C LEU A 214 -8.83 14.21 12.37
N TYR A 215 -7.96 13.97 11.39
CA TYR A 215 -6.51 14.04 11.60
C TYR A 215 -6.08 15.45 12.05
N TRP A 216 -6.62 16.49 11.43
CA TRP A 216 -6.34 17.88 11.78
C TRP A 216 -6.80 18.21 13.22
N VAL A 217 -8.00 17.78 13.61
CA VAL A 217 -8.52 17.95 14.98
C VAL A 217 -7.60 17.25 15.98
N ILE A 218 -7.29 15.98 15.77
CA ILE A 218 -6.40 15.23 16.68
C ILE A 218 -5.03 15.88 16.76
N TRP A 219 -4.47 16.31 15.63
CA TRP A 219 -3.18 17.02 15.59
C TRP A 219 -3.20 18.31 16.43
N HIS A 220 -4.31 19.05 16.43
CA HIS A 220 -4.41 20.33 17.13
C HIS A 220 -4.80 20.21 18.60
N TYR A 221 -5.62 19.25 18.97
CA TYR A 221 -6.17 19.16 20.32
C TYR A 221 -5.49 18.11 21.20
N ASP A 222 -4.93 17.05 20.67
CA ASP A 222 -4.23 16.05 21.48
C ASP A 222 -2.89 16.63 22.00
N SER A 223 -2.70 16.61 23.30
CA SER A 223 -1.53 17.12 24.03
C SER A 223 -0.22 16.44 23.62
N PHE A 224 -0.29 15.19 23.15
CA PHE A 224 0.87 14.46 22.66
C PHE A 224 1.60 15.21 21.54
N TYR A 225 0.86 15.80 20.60
CA TYR A 225 1.42 16.52 19.46
C TYR A 225 1.86 17.94 19.78
N ALA A 226 1.56 18.47 20.97
CA ALA A 226 1.88 19.85 21.36
C ALA A 226 3.38 20.18 21.19
N LYS A 227 4.26 19.21 21.51
CA LYS A 227 5.71 19.35 21.34
C LYS A 227 6.18 19.34 19.88
N MET A 228 5.36 18.80 18.96
CA MET A 228 5.66 18.67 17.54
C MET A 228 5.09 19.84 16.74
N ARG A 229 4.01 20.46 17.22
CA ARG A 229 3.36 21.57 16.52
C ARG A 229 4.27 22.77 16.35
N GLN A 230 4.25 23.33 15.14
CA GLN A 230 4.86 24.61 14.81
C GLN A 230 3.88 25.74 15.11
N LYS A 231 4.36 26.88 15.57
CA LYS A 231 3.51 28.07 15.80
C LYS A 231 2.88 28.62 14.52
N ARG A 232 3.57 28.44 13.37
CA ARG A 232 3.12 28.86 12.04
C ARG A 232 3.32 27.72 11.04
N ILE A 233 2.57 27.73 9.96
CA ILE A 233 2.80 26.82 8.84
C ILE A 233 4.18 27.14 8.23
N SER A 234 5.04 26.14 8.16
CA SER A 234 6.37 26.29 7.57
C SER A 234 6.26 26.42 6.06
N MET A 235 6.88 27.43 5.49
CA MET A 235 6.94 27.60 4.03
C MET A 235 7.67 26.43 3.36
N PRO A 236 7.42 26.17 2.06
CA PRO A 236 8.11 25.13 1.31
C PRO A 236 9.63 25.32 1.36
N ASN A 237 10.35 24.27 1.73
CA ASN A 237 11.81 24.29 1.82
C ASN A 237 12.41 23.33 0.79
N ARG A 238 13.18 23.86 -0.17
CA ARG A 238 13.76 23.09 -1.26
C ARG A 238 14.58 21.89 -0.78
N LYS A 239 15.39 22.04 0.28
CA LYS A 239 16.22 20.94 0.81
C LYS A 239 15.36 19.80 1.40
N ALA A 240 14.34 20.16 2.18
CA ALA A 240 13.43 19.18 2.78
C ALA A 240 12.61 18.45 1.70
N LEU A 241 12.04 19.20 0.76
CA LEU A 241 11.30 18.61 -0.38
C LEU A 241 12.19 17.69 -1.23
N THR A 242 13.43 18.10 -1.53
CA THR A 242 14.38 17.25 -2.26
C THR A 242 14.72 15.98 -1.48
N ASN A 243 14.87 16.04 -0.16
CA ASN A 243 15.10 14.85 0.67
C ASN A 243 13.89 13.92 0.70
N LEU A 244 12.67 14.46 0.78
CA LEU A 244 11.43 13.69 0.67
C LEU A 244 11.32 13.00 -0.68
N LEU A 245 11.60 13.72 -1.78
CA LEU A 245 11.55 13.16 -3.14
C LEU A 245 12.63 12.12 -3.39
N LYS A 246 13.86 12.32 -2.92
CA LYS A 246 14.95 11.33 -3.05
C LYS A 246 14.61 9.98 -2.42
N LEU A 247 13.91 9.97 -1.29
CA LEU A 247 13.44 8.74 -0.67
C LEU A 247 12.11 8.28 -1.28
N GLY A 248 11.20 9.21 -1.52
CA GLY A 248 9.84 8.93 -1.92
C GLY A 248 9.70 8.42 -3.35
N ILE A 249 10.44 8.99 -4.32
CA ILE A 249 10.34 8.55 -5.73
C ILE A 249 10.69 7.06 -5.88
N PRO A 250 11.82 6.56 -5.34
CA PRO A 250 12.09 5.12 -5.42
C PRO A 250 11.04 4.27 -4.69
N ILE A 251 10.48 4.75 -3.57
CA ILE A 251 9.40 4.06 -2.85
C ILE A 251 8.14 4.00 -3.73
N GLY A 252 7.77 5.12 -4.34
CA GLY A 252 6.62 5.21 -5.24
C GLY A 252 6.77 4.32 -6.47
N LEU A 253 7.96 4.31 -7.08
CA LEU A 253 8.25 3.43 -8.21
C LEU A 253 8.23 1.95 -7.82
N SER A 254 8.72 1.58 -6.63
CA SER A 254 8.60 0.19 -6.14
C SER A 254 7.14 -0.22 -6.04
N ALA A 255 6.29 0.61 -5.44
CA ALA A 255 4.86 0.36 -5.34
C ALA A 255 4.17 0.33 -6.72
N PHE A 256 4.59 1.21 -7.63
CA PHE A 256 4.12 1.22 -9.01
C PHE A 256 4.46 -0.10 -9.73
N PHE A 257 5.69 -0.57 -9.66
CA PHE A 257 6.10 -1.84 -10.26
C PHE A 257 5.33 -3.03 -9.66
N GLU A 258 5.12 -3.04 -8.36
CA GLU A 258 4.36 -4.08 -7.66
C GLU A 258 2.90 -4.11 -8.15
N VAL A 259 2.18 -3.01 -8.02
CA VAL A 259 0.76 -2.94 -8.38
C VAL A 259 0.54 -3.17 -9.87
N THR A 260 1.34 -2.54 -10.72
CA THR A 260 1.17 -2.65 -12.17
C THR A 260 1.56 -4.02 -12.71
N SER A 261 2.48 -4.76 -12.08
CA SER A 261 2.79 -6.12 -12.49
C SER A 261 1.58 -7.05 -12.35
N PHE A 262 0.85 -6.98 -11.24
CA PHE A 262 -0.39 -7.74 -11.06
C PHE A 262 -1.53 -7.24 -11.95
N THR A 263 -1.62 -5.93 -12.18
CA THR A 263 -2.62 -5.35 -13.08
C THR A 263 -2.40 -5.82 -14.53
N PHE A 264 -1.18 -5.76 -15.04
CA PHE A 264 -0.86 -6.26 -16.38
C PHE A 264 -1.05 -7.76 -16.50
N MET A 265 -0.65 -8.53 -15.48
CA MET A 265 -0.92 -9.96 -15.40
C MET A 265 -2.42 -10.24 -15.55
N THR A 266 -3.28 -9.50 -14.85
CA THR A 266 -4.74 -9.62 -14.98
C THR A 266 -5.23 -9.30 -16.38
N ILE A 267 -4.73 -8.20 -16.98
CA ILE A 267 -5.09 -7.80 -18.35
C ILE A 267 -4.67 -8.87 -19.38
N PHE A 268 -3.49 -9.46 -19.23
CA PHE A 268 -3.03 -10.49 -20.15
C PHE A 268 -3.79 -11.81 -19.96
N ILE A 269 -4.07 -12.23 -18.72
CA ILE A 269 -4.88 -13.42 -18.43
C ILE A 269 -6.32 -13.22 -18.92
N SER A 270 -6.86 -12.01 -18.97
CA SER A 270 -8.21 -11.75 -19.47
C SER A 270 -8.40 -12.16 -20.94
N ARG A 271 -7.32 -12.26 -21.70
CA ARG A 271 -7.33 -12.76 -23.10
C ARG A 271 -7.55 -14.29 -23.18
N LEU A 272 -7.46 -15.00 -22.05
CA LEU A 272 -7.62 -16.46 -21.98
C LEU A 272 -9.07 -16.89 -21.64
N GLY A 273 -10.02 -15.96 -21.58
CA GLY A 273 -11.45 -16.26 -21.39
C GLY A 273 -11.79 -16.68 -19.95
N ALA A 274 -12.45 -17.84 -19.77
CA ALA A 274 -13.05 -18.25 -18.50
C ALA A 274 -12.08 -18.36 -17.29
N VAL A 275 -10.78 -18.49 -17.53
CA VAL A 275 -9.75 -18.58 -16.48
C VAL A 275 -9.61 -17.31 -15.67
N VAL A 276 -10.11 -16.17 -16.17
CA VAL A 276 -10.05 -14.86 -15.49
C VAL A 276 -10.73 -14.89 -14.13
N SER A 277 -11.88 -15.54 -14.01
CA SER A 277 -12.63 -15.64 -12.74
C SER A 277 -11.79 -16.35 -11.67
N ALA A 278 -11.13 -17.44 -12.02
CA ALA A 278 -10.23 -18.15 -11.13
C ALA A 278 -9.03 -17.30 -10.70
N HIS A 279 -8.40 -16.61 -11.67
CA HIS A 279 -7.32 -15.68 -11.37
C HIS A 279 -7.74 -14.57 -10.40
N GLN A 280 -8.92 -13.95 -10.62
CA GLN A 280 -9.42 -12.87 -9.76
C GLN A 280 -9.66 -13.32 -8.32
N ILE A 281 -10.22 -14.53 -8.13
CA ILE A 281 -10.41 -15.12 -6.79
C ILE A 281 -9.07 -15.21 -6.07
N VAL A 282 -8.05 -15.80 -6.73
CA VAL A 282 -6.74 -15.99 -6.12
C VAL A 282 -6.03 -14.64 -5.88
N ALA A 283 -6.09 -13.71 -6.81
CA ALA A 283 -5.53 -12.37 -6.66
C ALA A 283 -6.17 -11.59 -5.51
N ASN A 284 -7.50 -11.74 -5.31
CA ASN A 284 -8.20 -11.10 -4.20
C ASN A 284 -7.79 -11.71 -2.85
N LEU A 285 -7.74 -13.03 -2.74
CA LEU A 285 -7.28 -13.73 -1.54
C LEU A 285 -5.85 -13.34 -1.17
N THR A 286 -4.94 -13.34 -2.13
CA THR A 286 -3.54 -12.99 -1.88
C THR A 286 -3.37 -11.53 -1.45
N SER A 287 -4.13 -10.60 -2.05
CA SER A 287 -4.13 -9.19 -1.65
C SER A 287 -4.61 -9.00 -0.20
N LEU A 288 -5.61 -9.76 0.23
CA LEU A 288 -6.12 -9.71 1.60
C LEU A 288 -5.05 -10.21 2.60
N PHE A 289 -4.42 -11.33 2.31
CA PHE A 289 -3.38 -11.89 3.19
C PHE A 289 -2.11 -11.04 3.19
N TYR A 290 -1.80 -10.33 2.11
CA TYR A 290 -0.67 -9.40 2.01
C TYR A 290 -0.75 -8.21 2.99
N MET A 291 -1.95 -7.84 3.45
CA MET A 291 -2.11 -6.74 4.41
C MET A 291 -1.35 -6.96 5.73
N ALA A 292 -1.13 -8.22 6.15
CA ALA A 292 -0.39 -8.52 7.37
C ALA A 292 1.14 -8.31 7.22
N PRO A 293 1.82 -8.85 6.20
CA PRO A 293 3.20 -8.47 5.88
C PRO A 293 3.42 -6.96 5.72
N LEU A 294 2.50 -6.28 5.04
CA LEU A 294 2.55 -4.82 4.86
C LEU A 294 2.56 -4.07 6.20
N ALA A 295 1.70 -4.48 7.14
CA ALA A 295 1.64 -3.86 8.47
C ALA A 295 2.92 -4.10 9.29
N ILE A 296 3.50 -5.30 9.21
CA ILE A 296 4.78 -5.62 9.85
C ILE A 296 5.91 -4.81 9.18
N GLY A 297 5.88 -4.66 7.86
CA GLY A 297 6.83 -3.85 7.11
C GLY A 297 6.83 -2.40 7.56
N VAL A 298 5.67 -1.75 7.62
CA VAL A 298 5.52 -0.38 8.14
C VAL A 298 6.11 -0.26 9.55
N THR A 299 5.78 -1.22 10.43
CA THR A 299 6.31 -1.27 11.80
C THR A 299 7.83 -1.41 11.82
N SER A 300 8.40 -2.27 10.96
CA SER A 300 9.83 -2.44 10.84
C SER A 300 10.54 -1.14 10.43
N SER A 301 10.03 -0.44 9.41
CA SER A 301 10.56 0.85 8.97
C SER A 301 10.57 1.88 10.10
N VAL A 302 9.50 1.93 10.90
CA VAL A 302 9.36 2.83 12.05
C VAL A 302 10.37 2.49 13.14
N LEU A 303 10.42 1.24 13.59
CA LEU A 303 11.33 0.82 14.65
C LEU A 303 12.80 1.01 14.26
N VAL A 304 13.16 0.69 13.03
CA VAL A 304 14.52 0.89 12.50
C VAL A 304 14.87 2.38 12.48
N SER A 305 14.02 3.23 11.90
CA SER A 305 14.30 4.66 11.80
C SER A 305 14.37 5.35 13.17
N GLN A 306 13.50 4.98 14.11
CA GLN A 306 13.55 5.47 15.50
C GLN A 306 14.82 5.02 16.22
N SER A 307 15.23 3.77 16.07
CA SER A 307 16.46 3.23 16.67
C SER A 307 17.69 3.97 16.18
N LEU A 308 17.76 4.24 14.86
CA LEU A 308 18.84 5.04 14.27
C LEU A 308 18.82 6.48 14.75
N GLY A 309 17.63 7.07 14.90
CA GLY A 309 17.46 8.41 15.48
C GLY A 309 17.94 8.47 16.95
N ALA A 310 17.71 7.43 17.72
CA ALA A 310 18.20 7.29 19.10
C ALA A 310 19.70 6.91 19.18
N ASN A 311 20.41 6.92 18.06
CA ASN A 311 21.82 6.53 17.95
C ASN A 311 22.11 5.10 18.47
N SER A 312 21.18 4.18 18.22
CA SER A 312 21.28 2.77 18.61
C SER A 312 21.16 1.84 17.38
N PRO A 313 22.21 1.71 16.57
CA PRO A 313 22.19 0.90 15.36
C PRO A 313 22.03 -0.60 15.66
N GLU A 314 22.45 -1.07 16.82
CA GLU A 314 22.24 -2.45 17.26
C GLU A 314 20.75 -2.74 17.48
N THR A 315 20.01 -1.82 18.10
CA THR A 315 18.55 -1.95 18.26
C THR A 315 17.86 -1.92 16.88
N ALA A 316 18.34 -1.13 15.92
CA ALA A 316 17.84 -1.14 14.55
C ALA A 316 18.05 -2.50 13.86
N ARG A 317 19.23 -3.13 14.07
CA ARG A 317 19.52 -4.50 13.60
C ARG A 317 18.56 -5.51 14.22
N MET A 318 18.37 -5.45 15.53
CA MET A 318 17.44 -6.34 16.23
C MET A 318 16.00 -6.17 15.74
N ALA A 319 15.54 -4.93 15.51
CA ALA A 319 14.23 -4.65 14.95
C ALA A 319 14.06 -5.31 13.57
N THR A 320 15.04 -5.15 12.67
CA THR A 320 15.04 -5.78 11.35
C THR A 320 14.91 -7.30 11.46
N TYR A 321 15.73 -7.94 12.27
CA TYR A 321 15.74 -9.41 12.39
C TYR A 321 14.46 -9.95 13.01
N LYS A 322 13.96 -9.32 14.07
CA LYS A 322 12.73 -9.76 14.74
C LYS A 322 11.51 -9.57 13.85
N CYS A 323 11.42 -8.45 13.13
CA CYS A 323 10.32 -8.22 12.18
C CYS A 323 10.37 -9.23 11.02
N LEU A 324 11.54 -9.50 10.42
CA LEU A 324 11.69 -10.51 9.39
C LEU A 324 11.31 -11.91 9.91
N LYS A 325 11.85 -12.32 11.08
CA LYS A 325 11.53 -13.62 11.66
C LYS A 325 10.05 -13.76 11.97
N PHE A 326 9.44 -12.75 12.58
CA PHE A 326 8.01 -12.77 12.89
C PHE A 326 7.16 -12.85 11.62
N CYS A 327 7.54 -12.08 10.59
CA CYS A 327 6.83 -12.08 9.31
C CYS A 327 6.97 -13.43 8.59
N ILE A 328 8.15 -14.05 8.58
CA ILE A 328 8.37 -15.39 7.99
C ILE A 328 7.48 -16.42 8.69
N CYS A 329 7.50 -16.46 10.02
CA CYS A 329 6.66 -17.39 10.78
C CYS A 329 5.17 -17.21 10.46
N LEU A 330 4.70 -15.96 10.44
CA LEU A 330 3.31 -15.65 10.10
C LEU A 330 2.97 -16.00 8.64
N ALA A 331 3.86 -15.68 7.69
CA ALA A 331 3.65 -15.96 6.28
C ALA A 331 3.64 -17.47 5.99
N VAL A 332 4.51 -18.26 6.64
CA VAL A 332 4.48 -19.72 6.54
C VAL A 332 3.17 -20.27 7.09
N PHE A 333 2.69 -19.76 8.22
CA PHE A 333 1.40 -20.16 8.78
C PHE A 333 0.24 -19.83 7.84
N VAL A 334 0.20 -18.61 7.31
CA VAL A 334 -0.83 -18.16 6.37
C VAL A 334 -0.76 -18.94 5.06
N SER A 335 0.43 -19.21 4.53
CA SER A 335 0.62 -20.03 3.33
C SER A 335 0.13 -21.47 3.53
N ALA A 336 0.43 -22.06 4.66
CA ALA A 336 -0.08 -23.38 5.02
C ALA A 336 -1.62 -23.37 5.13
N LEU A 337 -2.17 -22.37 5.82
CA LEU A 337 -3.62 -22.20 5.94
C LEU A 337 -4.28 -22.06 4.56
N LEU A 338 -3.71 -21.21 3.68
CA LEU A 338 -4.22 -20.98 2.32
C LEU A 338 -4.18 -22.28 1.49
N TYR A 339 -3.11 -23.04 1.59
CA TYR A 339 -2.93 -24.29 0.84
C TYR A 339 -3.87 -25.40 1.32
N PHE A 340 -3.94 -25.64 2.64
CA PHE A 340 -4.78 -26.72 3.20
C PHE A 340 -6.27 -26.40 3.19
N CYS A 341 -6.64 -25.12 3.35
CA CYS A 341 -8.03 -24.66 3.34
C CYS A 341 -8.47 -24.09 1.99
N LYS A 342 -7.75 -24.34 0.89
CA LYS A 342 -8.02 -23.75 -0.44
C LYS A 342 -9.45 -23.95 -0.93
N TYR A 343 -10.02 -25.12 -0.76
CA TYR A 343 -11.40 -25.42 -1.15
C TYR A 343 -12.41 -24.59 -0.36
N PHE A 344 -12.18 -24.40 0.92
CA PHE A 344 -13.02 -23.54 1.77
C PHE A 344 -12.97 -22.07 1.29
N PHE A 345 -11.78 -21.53 1.10
CA PHE A 345 -11.63 -20.14 0.67
C PHE A 345 -12.22 -19.89 -0.72
N VAL A 346 -11.99 -20.78 -1.69
CA VAL A 346 -12.55 -20.65 -3.03
C VAL A 346 -14.06 -20.82 -3.02
N GLY A 347 -14.58 -21.76 -2.22
CA GLY A 347 -16.01 -21.99 -2.07
C GLY A 347 -16.81 -20.82 -1.51
N LEU A 348 -16.15 -19.86 -0.84
CA LEU A 348 -16.78 -18.59 -0.43
C LEU A 348 -17.08 -17.65 -1.62
N TYR A 349 -16.41 -17.84 -2.77
CA TYR A 349 -16.57 -16.99 -3.95
C TYR A 349 -17.45 -17.60 -5.02
N THR A 350 -17.39 -18.92 -5.20
CA THR A 350 -18.09 -19.60 -6.30
C THR A 350 -18.44 -21.04 -5.97
N SER A 351 -19.53 -21.53 -6.58
CA SER A 351 -19.92 -22.95 -6.60
C SER A 351 -19.61 -23.64 -7.94
N ASP A 352 -19.05 -22.91 -8.91
CA ASP A 352 -18.67 -23.46 -10.22
C ASP A 352 -17.44 -24.37 -10.07
N LEU A 353 -17.62 -25.67 -10.40
CA LEU A 353 -16.59 -26.68 -10.23
C LEU A 353 -15.36 -26.46 -11.10
N ASP A 354 -15.52 -25.92 -12.30
CA ASP A 354 -14.39 -25.65 -13.20
C ASP A 354 -13.56 -24.46 -12.66
N VAL A 355 -14.21 -23.40 -12.19
CA VAL A 355 -13.55 -22.27 -11.54
C VAL A 355 -12.86 -22.73 -10.26
N ILE A 356 -13.48 -23.57 -9.44
CA ILE A 356 -12.88 -24.11 -8.20
C ILE A 356 -11.62 -24.90 -8.54
N LYS A 357 -11.66 -25.77 -9.54
CA LYS A 357 -10.51 -26.59 -9.95
C LYS A 357 -9.31 -25.72 -10.35
N VAL A 358 -9.53 -24.72 -11.20
CA VAL A 358 -8.46 -23.81 -11.65
C VAL A 358 -7.96 -22.94 -10.49
N SER A 359 -8.86 -22.35 -9.70
CA SER A 359 -8.47 -21.51 -8.55
C SER A 359 -7.63 -22.28 -7.53
N THR A 360 -8.04 -23.49 -7.17
CA THR A 360 -7.31 -24.34 -6.21
C THR A 360 -5.93 -24.77 -6.72
N TYR A 361 -5.77 -24.90 -8.04
CA TYR A 361 -4.46 -25.12 -8.66
C TYR A 361 -3.59 -23.86 -8.57
N LEU A 362 -4.12 -22.69 -8.90
CA LEU A 362 -3.40 -21.42 -8.83
C LEU A 362 -3.03 -21.01 -7.40
N ILE A 363 -3.82 -21.37 -6.39
CA ILE A 363 -3.49 -21.18 -4.98
C ILE A 363 -2.20 -21.92 -4.59
N GLY A 364 -1.84 -23.01 -5.22
CA GLY A 364 -0.57 -23.68 -5.01
C GLY A 364 0.63 -22.74 -5.24
N PHE A 365 0.62 -21.98 -6.33
CA PHE A 365 1.63 -20.96 -6.62
C PHE A 365 1.58 -19.80 -5.60
N ALA A 366 0.38 -19.32 -5.32
CA ALA A 366 0.14 -18.24 -4.37
C ALA A 366 0.69 -18.57 -2.97
N SER A 367 0.50 -19.80 -2.51
CA SER A 367 1.00 -20.25 -1.20
C SER A 367 2.53 -20.27 -1.14
N ILE A 368 3.19 -20.61 -2.24
CA ILE A 368 4.66 -20.60 -2.30
C ILE A 368 5.19 -19.17 -2.28
N TYR A 369 4.71 -18.32 -3.20
CA TYR A 369 5.26 -16.98 -3.32
C TYR A 369 4.93 -16.10 -2.12
N HIS A 370 3.81 -16.30 -1.42
CA HIS A 370 3.40 -15.46 -0.30
C HIS A 370 4.47 -15.34 0.80
N VAL A 371 5.22 -16.40 1.07
CA VAL A 371 6.33 -16.36 2.04
C VAL A 371 7.44 -15.43 1.58
N PHE A 372 7.83 -15.53 0.31
CA PHE A 372 8.91 -14.70 -0.24
C PHE A 372 8.46 -13.27 -0.49
N ASP A 373 7.21 -13.06 -0.85
CA ASP A 373 6.59 -11.74 -0.96
C ASP A 373 6.55 -11.03 0.40
N ALA A 374 6.22 -11.75 1.46
CA ALA A 374 6.27 -11.23 2.82
C ALA A 374 7.70 -10.81 3.24
N VAL A 375 8.72 -11.60 2.90
CA VAL A 375 10.14 -11.26 3.13
C VAL A 375 10.54 -10.04 2.31
N ASN A 376 10.12 -10.00 1.04
CA ASN A 376 10.36 -8.88 0.14
C ASN A 376 9.76 -7.58 0.68
N CYS A 377 8.50 -7.63 1.13
CA CYS A 377 7.82 -6.51 1.74
C CYS A 377 8.56 -6.00 2.99
N VAL A 378 8.73 -6.85 4.02
CA VAL A 378 9.35 -6.43 5.28
C VAL A 378 10.82 -6.04 5.10
N GLY A 379 11.56 -6.71 4.24
CA GLY A 379 12.93 -6.36 3.90
C GLY A 379 13.04 -4.99 3.26
N SER A 380 12.19 -4.68 2.26
CA SER A 380 12.13 -3.38 1.60
C SER A 380 11.78 -2.27 2.59
N PHE A 381 10.77 -2.46 3.44
CA PHE A 381 10.40 -1.49 4.46
C PHE A 381 11.48 -1.30 5.53
N SER A 382 12.18 -2.37 5.93
CA SER A 382 13.35 -2.26 6.83
C SER A 382 14.43 -1.37 6.20
N MET A 383 14.76 -1.59 4.93
CA MET A 383 15.74 -0.77 4.20
C MET A 383 15.31 0.68 4.07
N ARG A 384 13.99 0.98 3.94
CA ARG A 384 13.47 2.37 4.00
C ARG A 384 13.82 3.02 5.35
N GLY A 385 13.75 2.28 6.46
CA GLY A 385 14.18 2.75 7.79
C GLY A 385 15.66 3.16 7.83
N TYR A 386 16.53 2.46 7.08
CA TYR A 386 17.94 2.83 6.86
C TYR A 386 18.13 3.90 5.79
N ARG A 387 17.04 4.42 5.19
CA ARG A 387 17.04 5.37 4.06
C ARG A 387 17.65 4.80 2.77
N ILE A 388 17.58 3.51 2.59
CA ILE A 388 17.98 2.80 1.35
C ILE A 388 16.70 2.42 0.61
N THR A 389 16.38 3.15 -0.45
CA THR A 389 15.12 3.00 -1.19
C THR A 389 15.33 2.66 -2.67
N PHE A 390 16.49 3.01 -3.21
CA PHE A 390 16.81 2.80 -4.62
C PHE A 390 17.01 1.31 -4.97
N LEU A 391 17.71 0.57 -4.10
CA LEU A 391 17.99 -0.86 -4.32
C LEU A 391 16.71 -1.72 -4.41
N PRO A 392 15.74 -1.62 -3.46
CA PRO A 392 14.47 -2.34 -3.60
C PRO A 392 13.73 -1.98 -4.89
N MET A 393 13.74 -0.71 -5.30
CA MET A 393 13.10 -0.26 -6.54
C MET A 393 13.66 -1.01 -7.77
N ILE A 394 14.98 -1.11 -7.89
CA ILE A 394 15.62 -1.84 -9.02
C ILE A 394 15.23 -3.32 -8.98
N ILE A 395 15.27 -3.93 -7.79
CA ILE A 395 14.93 -5.35 -7.63
C ILE A 395 13.47 -5.59 -8.08
N TYR A 396 12.53 -4.73 -7.67
CA TYR A 396 11.13 -4.84 -8.11
C TYR A 396 11.00 -4.69 -9.63
N GLY A 397 11.67 -3.71 -10.23
CA GLY A 397 11.65 -3.52 -11.68
C GLY A 397 12.17 -4.72 -12.45
N VAL A 398 13.30 -5.29 -12.02
CA VAL A 398 13.92 -6.45 -12.70
C VAL A 398 13.11 -7.72 -12.51
N PHE A 399 12.72 -8.03 -11.27
CA PHE A 399 12.12 -9.33 -10.98
C PHE A 399 10.60 -9.39 -11.20
N LEU A 400 9.86 -8.32 -10.94
CA LEU A 400 8.42 -8.33 -11.17
C LEU A 400 8.08 -7.98 -12.64
N TRP A 401 8.69 -6.93 -13.18
CA TRP A 401 8.43 -6.55 -14.57
C TRP A 401 9.24 -7.39 -15.57
N GLY A 402 10.56 -7.53 -15.35
CA GLY A 402 11.43 -8.30 -16.26
C GLY A 402 11.08 -9.78 -16.25
N LEU A 403 11.22 -10.45 -15.11
CA LEU A 403 10.89 -11.87 -14.98
C LEU A 403 9.38 -12.12 -14.90
N GLY A 404 8.67 -11.48 -14.00
CA GLY A 404 7.24 -11.75 -13.76
C GLY A 404 6.39 -11.56 -15.01
N LEU A 405 6.46 -10.39 -15.66
CA LEU A 405 5.69 -10.10 -16.87
C LEU A 405 6.38 -10.63 -18.14
N GLY A 406 7.69 -10.45 -18.28
CA GLY A 406 8.41 -10.88 -19.48
C GLY A 406 8.41 -12.38 -19.66
N LEU A 407 8.97 -13.13 -18.69
CA LEU A 407 8.94 -14.60 -18.71
C LEU A 407 7.51 -15.13 -18.65
N GLY A 408 6.63 -14.46 -17.87
CA GLY A 408 5.21 -14.81 -17.78
C GLY A 408 4.51 -14.78 -19.13
N SER A 409 4.77 -13.76 -19.95
CA SER A 409 4.22 -13.69 -21.31
C SER A 409 4.70 -14.82 -22.21
N ILE A 410 5.98 -15.16 -22.12
CA ILE A 410 6.57 -16.27 -22.90
C ILE A 410 5.92 -17.60 -22.49
N LEU A 411 5.86 -17.90 -21.20
CA LEU A 411 5.28 -19.17 -20.71
C LEU A 411 3.76 -19.27 -20.96
N THR A 412 3.07 -18.14 -20.96
CA THR A 412 1.60 -18.12 -21.10
C THR A 412 1.16 -18.30 -22.56
N PHE A 413 1.86 -17.67 -23.51
CA PHE A 413 1.38 -17.56 -24.88
C PHE A 413 2.23 -18.31 -25.92
N THR A 414 3.40 -18.81 -25.54
CA THR A 414 4.30 -19.50 -26.48
C THR A 414 4.71 -20.87 -25.94
N ASP A 415 5.23 -21.69 -26.84
CA ASP A 415 5.80 -23.04 -26.59
C ASP A 415 7.35 -23.06 -26.54
N TYR A 416 8.00 -21.87 -26.48
CA TYR A 416 9.47 -21.80 -26.48
C TYR A 416 10.14 -22.43 -25.25
N LEU A 417 9.51 -22.39 -24.09
CA LEU A 417 10.08 -22.87 -22.82
C LEU A 417 9.27 -24.00 -22.18
N SER A 418 8.16 -24.39 -22.80
CA SER A 418 7.28 -25.48 -22.33
C SER A 418 6.71 -26.24 -23.53
N PRO A 419 6.35 -27.53 -23.38
CA PRO A 419 5.82 -28.35 -24.49
C PRO A 419 4.50 -27.80 -25.10
N ALA A 420 3.80 -26.93 -24.38
CA ALA A 420 2.61 -26.20 -24.81
C ALA A 420 2.45 -24.92 -23.99
N PRO A 421 1.72 -23.91 -24.48
CA PRO A 421 1.42 -22.71 -23.72
C PRO A 421 0.74 -23.03 -22.39
N MET A 422 1.29 -22.49 -21.28
CA MET A 422 0.82 -22.84 -19.93
C MET A 422 -0.46 -22.08 -19.52
N GLY A 423 -0.93 -21.16 -20.36
CA GLY A 423 -2.07 -20.31 -19.99
C GLY A 423 -1.81 -19.48 -18.73
N ALA A 424 -2.85 -19.30 -17.88
CA ALA A 424 -2.71 -18.51 -16.65
C ALA A 424 -1.60 -19.02 -15.72
N ALA A 425 -1.34 -20.32 -15.68
CA ALA A 425 -0.28 -20.90 -14.86
C ALA A 425 1.11 -20.38 -15.26
N GLY A 426 1.33 -19.99 -16.50
CA GLY A 426 2.59 -19.39 -16.97
C GLY A 426 2.93 -18.11 -16.23
N TYR A 427 1.98 -17.18 -16.10
CA TYR A 427 2.16 -15.95 -15.30
C TYR A 427 2.34 -16.25 -13.82
N TRP A 428 1.55 -17.17 -13.25
CA TRP A 428 1.67 -17.52 -11.84
C TRP A 428 3.02 -18.19 -11.53
N THR A 429 3.53 -19.00 -12.44
CA THR A 429 4.89 -19.58 -12.32
C THR A 429 5.96 -18.48 -12.36
N ALA A 430 5.90 -17.61 -13.37
CA ALA A 430 6.89 -16.53 -13.54
C ALA A 430 6.90 -15.55 -12.37
N ILE A 431 5.71 -15.12 -11.88
CA ILE A 431 5.63 -14.22 -10.74
C ILE A 431 6.12 -14.90 -9.45
N THR A 432 5.85 -16.21 -9.28
CA THR A 432 6.37 -16.99 -8.15
C THR A 432 7.89 -17.03 -8.17
N ILE A 433 8.51 -17.29 -9.33
CA ILE A 433 9.97 -17.25 -9.48
C ILE A 433 10.50 -15.85 -9.20
N GLY A 434 9.89 -14.82 -9.81
CA GLY A 434 10.28 -13.42 -9.64
C GLY A 434 10.23 -12.97 -8.19
N LEU A 435 9.12 -13.22 -7.47
CA LEU A 435 8.96 -12.87 -6.07
C LEU A 435 9.86 -13.69 -5.15
N THR A 436 10.11 -14.97 -5.45
CA THR A 436 11.04 -15.81 -4.69
C THR A 436 12.44 -15.24 -4.76
N LEU A 437 12.96 -14.96 -5.97
CA LEU A 437 14.28 -14.38 -6.15
C LEU A 437 14.38 -12.98 -5.53
N SER A 438 13.39 -12.12 -5.79
CA SER A 438 13.31 -10.79 -5.20
C SER A 438 13.30 -10.86 -3.66
N GLY A 439 12.48 -11.72 -3.07
CA GLY A 439 12.37 -11.88 -1.62
C GLY A 439 13.68 -12.36 -0.99
N ILE A 440 14.36 -13.32 -1.59
CA ILE A 440 15.66 -13.79 -1.11
C ILE A 440 16.69 -12.65 -1.17
N ILE A 441 16.80 -11.96 -2.30
CA ILE A 441 17.79 -10.88 -2.49
C ILE A 441 17.51 -9.73 -1.55
N VAL A 442 16.25 -9.25 -1.47
CA VAL A 442 15.86 -8.15 -0.58
C VAL A 442 16.06 -8.55 0.89
N GLY A 443 15.71 -9.78 1.28
CA GLY A 443 15.92 -10.28 2.63
C GLY A 443 17.41 -10.30 3.01
N LEU A 444 18.27 -10.83 2.12
CA LEU A 444 19.73 -10.83 2.33
C LEU A 444 20.31 -9.42 2.38
N CYS A 445 19.87 -8.54 1.50
CA CYS A 445 20.26 -7.12 1.51
C CYS A 445 19.84 -6.41 2.81
N ALA A 446 18.62 -6.64 3.29
CA ALA A 446 18.15 -6.06 4.55
C ALA A 446 18.98 -6.54 5.76
N VAL A 447 19.33 -7.83 5.80
CA VAL A 447 20.21 -8.41 6.83
C VAL A 447 21.63 -7.84 6.72
N TYR A 448 22.18 -7.74 5.52
CA TYR A 448 23.51 -7.15 5.28
C TYR A 448 23.56 -5.69 5.73
N VAL A 449 22.59 -4.88 5.28
CA VAL A 449 22.48 -3.45 5.67
C VAL A 449 22.38 -3.32 7.19
N ALA A 450 21.55 -4.12 7.85
CA ALA A 450 21.39 -4.08 9.28
C ALA A 450 22.69 -4.39 10.04
N ARG A 451 23.47 -5.37 9.55
CA ARG A 451 24.79 -5.70 10.10
C ARG A 451 25.79 -4.59 9.87
N ALA A 452 25.89 -4.08 8.64
CA ALA A 452 26.83 -3.03 8.28
C ALA A 452 26.65 -1.77 9.12
N PHE A 453 25.39 -1.33 9.33
CA PHE A 453 25.10 -0.18 10.18
C PHE A 453 25.45 -0.44 11.66
N ALA A 454 25.20 -1.65 12.18
CA ALA A 454 25.56 -2.02 13.56
C ALA A 454 27.08 -1.96 13.81
N HIS A 455 27.89 -2.33 12.80
CA HIS A 455 29.35 -2.29 12.88
C HIS A 455 29.96 -0.95 12.43
N GLY A 456 29.15 0.07 12.12
CA GLY A 456 29.64 1.39 11.70
C GLY A 456 30.22 1.44 10.28
N HIS A 457 30.00 0.40 9.46
CA HIS A 457 30.48 0.38 8.08
C HIS A 457 29.66 1.33 7.18
N LYS A 458 30.36 2.01 6.25
CA LYS A 458 29.68 2.78 5.19
C LYS A 458 29.04 1.82 4.21
N VAL A 459 27.73 1.94 4.04
CA VAL A 459 27.01 1.16 3.03
C VAL A 459 26.98 1.93 1.72
N TRP A 460 27.56 1.38 0.66
CA TRP A 460 27.66 1.96 -0.69
C TRP A 460 26.30 2.08 -1.43
N LEU A 461 25.25 1.56 -0.84
CA LEU A 461 23.89 1.46 -1.42
C LEU A 461 23.00 2.68 -1.10
N ARG A 462 23.59 3.80 -0.68
CA ARG A 462 22.84 5.03 -0.38
C ARG A 462 22.52 5.84 -1.62
#